data_7c8041d4f1ceb7ec9f8da8d4e176ae15
#
_entry.id   7c8041d4f1ceb7ec9f8da8d4e176ae15
#
_cell.length_a   1.000
_cell.length_b   1.000
_cell.length_c   1.000
_cell.angle_alpha   90.00
_cell.angle_beta   90.00
_cell.angle_gamma   90.00
#
_symmetry.space_group_name_H-M   'P 1'
#
loop_
_entity.id
_entity.type
_entity.pdbx_description
1 polymer ?
#
loop_
_entity_poly.entity_id
_entity_poly.type
_entity_poly.pdbx_seq_one_letter_code
_entity_poly.pdbx_strand_id
1 'polypeptide(L)'
;HAFEPTYLPKDLSLEEVAKRNLLNVKAAVLSYGGHDFYKFAIQNAETYKNIFWWLALAKPRGVLGKKFNPIDYPDIYKAISPIYNIPDSSERKLPPQLLTAATRDRITPVRMIKQYGVALKEKNQEFEFWEHLNRNHAYLDSGRTLIAGNDFIRDGIPALKVMMNFFDKHL
;
A
#
# COMPACT_ATOMS: atom_id res chain seq x y z
N HIS A 1 -17.26 8.36 -5.32
CA HIS A 1 -16.85 8.86 -6.63
C HIS A 1 -16.26 7.70 -7.40
N ALA A 2 -16.92 7.34 -8.50
CA ALA A 2 -16.46 6.33 -9.43
C ALA A 2 -15.05 6.70 -9.94
N PHE A 3 -14.22 5.70 -10.17
CA PHE A 3 -12.96 5.87 -10.88
C PHE A 3 -13.19 6.76 -12.09
N GLU A 4 -12.51 7.90 -12.14
CA GLU A 4 -12.54 8.70 -13.35
C GLU A 4 -11.96 7.87 -14.50
N PRO A 5 -12.60 7.85 -15.67
CA PRO A 5 -12.21 7.01 -16.80
C PRO A 5 -10.84 7.35 -17.41
N THR A 6 -10.12 8.30 -16.86
CA THR A 6 -8.77 8.73 -17.27
C THR A 6 -7.70 7.64 -17.23
N TYR A 7 -7.92 6.57 -16.46
CA TYR A 7 -6.97 5.45 -16.34
C TYR A 7 -7.36 4.22 -17.17
N LEU A 8 -8.50 4.27 -17.82
CA LEU A 8 -8.87 3.20 -18.76
C LEU A 8 -8.14 3.38 -20.09
N PRO A 9 -7.74 2.30 -20.77
CA PRO A 9 -7.34 2.37 -22.17
C PRO A 9 -8.41 3.13 -22.96
N LYS A 10 -8.00 3.97 -23.91
CA LYS A 10 -8.89 4.89 -24.63
C LYS A 10 -10.05 4.22 -25.37
N ASP A 11 -9.93 2.93 -25.58
CA ASP A 11 -10.85 2.05 -26.32
C ASP A 11 -11.72 1.17 -25.41
N LEU A 12 -11.59 1.29 -24.07
CA LEU A 12 -12.37 0.51 -23.11
C LEU A 12 -13.27 1.41 -22.26
N SER A 13 -14.58 1.10 -22.25
CA SER A 13 -15.51 1.69 -21.29
C SER A 13 -15.51 0.91 -19.95
N LEU A 14 -15.96 1.57 -18.87
CA LEU A 14 -16.15 0.89 -17.57
C LEU A 14 -17.12 -0.29 -17.67
N GLU A 15 -18.17 -0.17 -18.50
CA GLU A 15 -19.13 -1.24 -18.76
C GLU A 15 -18.45 -2.43 -19.43
N GLU A 16 -17.59 -2.19 -20.39
CA GLU A 16 -16.84 -3.23 -21.09
C GLU A 16 -15.81 -3.92 -20.20
N VAL A 17 -15.13 -3.16 -19.35
CA VAL A 17 -14.22 -3.69 -18.31
C VAL A 17 -14.99 -4.62 -17.36
N ALA A 18 -16.17 -4.21 -16.89
CA ALA A 18 -17.00 -5.02 -16.02
C ALA A 18 -17.53 -6.27 -16.74
N LYS A 19 -18.03 -6.12 -17.96
CA LYS A 19 -18.56 -7.23 -18.79
C LYS A 19 -17.50 -8.29 -19.10
N ARG A 20 -16.27 -7.87 -19.40
CA ARG A 20 -15.15 -8.77 -19.67
C ARG A 20 -14.46 -9.28 -18.41
N ASN A 21 -14.90 -8.83 -17.22
CA ASN A 21 -14.29 -9.17 -15.93
C ASN A 21 -12.78 -8.92 -15.88
N LEU A 22 -12.31 -7.86 -16.56
CA LEU A 22 -10.89 -7.54 -16.70
C LEU A 22 -10.21 -7.15 -15.38
N LEU A 23 -10.98 -6.77 -14.36
CA LEU A 23 -10.50 -6.41 -13.02
C LEU A 23 -10.82 -7.48 -11.99
N ASN A 24 -11.02 -8.73 -12.42
CA ASN A 24 -11.24 -9.85 -11.50
C ASN A 24 -9.93 -10.25 -10.80
N VAL A 25 -9.54 -9.44 -9.83
CA VAL A 25 -8.39 -9.74 -8.95
C VAL A 25 -8.78 -10.89 -8.02
N LYS A 26 -8.05 -12.00 -8.07
CA LYS A 26 -8.32 -13.19 -7.24
C LYS A 26 -7.69 -13.09 -5.86
N ALA A 27 -6.50 -12.52 -5.78
CA ALA A 27 -5.75 -12.33 -4.55
C ALA A 27 -4.80 -11.14 -4.72
N ALA A 28 -4.41 -10.49 -3.64
CA ALA A 28 -3.52 -9.33 -3.68
C ALA A 28 -2.43 -9.43 -2.59
N VAL A 29 -1.18 -9.14 -2.96
CA VAL A 29 -0.09 -8.99 -2.00
C VAL A 29 0.31 -7.52 -1.92
N LEU A 30 0.22 -6.96 -0.73
CA LEU A 30 0.52 -5.56 -0.43
C LEU A 30 1.81 -5.47 0.40
N SER A 31 2.94 -5.28 -0.28
CA SER A 31 4.25 -5.25 0.36
C SER A 31 4.62 -3.84 0.80
N TYR A 32 4.93 -3.68 2.09
CA TYR A 32 5.36 -2.41 2.69
C TYR A 32 4.58 -1.18 2.20
N GLY A 33 3.26 -1.35 1.99
CA GLY A 33 2.39 -0.33 1.42
C GLY A 33 2.01 0.78 2.39
N GLY A 34 1.79 1.99 1.86
CA GLY A 34 1.14 3.08 2.58
C GLY A 34 -0.37 2.99 2.41
N HIS A 35 -1.10 2.66 3.48
CA HIS A 35 -2.57 2.49 3.40
C HIS A 35 -3.35 3.67 3.98
N ASP A 36 -2.67 4.59 4.68
CA ASP A 36 -3.22 5.82 5.24
C ASP A 36 -2.34 7.00 4.82
N PHE A 37 -2.58 7.52 3.63
CA PHE A 37 -1.81 8.64 3.08
C PHE A 37 -1.99 9.91 3.92
N TYR A 38 -3.14 10.08 4.58
CA TYR A 38 -3.37 11.22 5.45
C TYR A 38 -2.46 11.20 6.67
N LYS A 39 -2.45 10.09 7.42
CA LYS A 39 -1.54 9.93 8.57
C LYS A 39 -0.09 9.92 8.14
N PHE A 40 0.21 9.27 7.03
CA PHE A 40 1.57 9.22 6.49
C PHE A 40 2.08 10.63 6.18
N ALA A 41 1.26 11.44 5.52
CA ALA A 41 1.58 12.83 5.18
C ALA A 41 1.82 13.68 6.44
N ILE A 42 0.92 13.61 7.42
CA ILE A 42 1.02 14.42 8.64
C ILE A 42 2.16 13.94 9.56
N GLN A 43 2.37 12.63 9.70
CA GLN A 43 3.27 12.10 10.71
C GLN A 43 4.70 11.89 10.24
N ASN A 44 4.93 11.49 8.99
CA ASN A 44 6.22 10.94 8.60
C ASN A 44 6.81 11.43 7.28
N ALA A 45 6.04 11.77 6.27
CA ALA A 45 6.58 11.93 4.92
C ALA A 45 6.64 13.37 4.43
N GLU A 46 5.68 14.17 4.79
CA GLU A 46 5.46 15.47 4.18
C GLU A 46 5.72 16.65 5.13
N THR A 47 5.97 16.36 6.39
CA THR A 47 6.44 17.40 7.30
C THR A 47 7.86 17.80 6.94
N TYR A 48 8.12 19.09 6.91
CA TYR A 48 9.43 19.73 6.68
C TYR A 48 10.59 19.17 7.53
N LYS A 49 10.31 18.21 8.39
CA LYS A 49 11.24 17.60 9.33
C LYS A 49 11.83 16.27 8.85
N ASN A 50 11.35 15.69 7.74
CA ASN A 50 11.88 14.41 7.28
C ASN A 50 12.99 14.62 6.24
N ILE A 51 14.23 14.62 6.73
CA ILE A 51 15.44 14.84 5.94
C ILE A 51 15.61 13.81 4.81
N PHE A 52 15.08 12.58 4.96
CA PHE A 52 15.20 11.53 3.93
C PHE A 52 14.37 11.85 2.69
N TRP A 53 13.17 12.41 2.84
CA TRP A 53 12.37 12.88 1.71
C TRP A 53 12.99 14.10 1.04
N TRP A 54 13.66 14.94 1.83
CA TRP A 54 14.38 16.09 1.30
C TRP A 54 15.61 15.66 0.49
N LEU A 55 16.40 14.69 0.98
CA LEU A 55 17.55 14.11 0.29
C LEU A 55 17.16 13.31 -0.95
N ALA A 56 15.99 12.66 -0.96
CA ALA A 56 15.45 11.96 -2.12
C ALA A 56 14.87 12.90 -3.19
N LEU A 57 15.10 14.23 -3.07
CA LEU A 57 14.52 15.28 -3.94
C LEU A 57 12.97 15.27 -3.98
N ALA A 58 12.34 14.44 -3.17
CA ALA A 58 10.92 14.51 -2.91
C ALA A 58 10.70 15.78 -2.09
N LYS A 59 10.43 16.87 -2.78
CA LYS A 59 10.11 18.15 -2.12
C LYS A 59 8.93 17.90 -1.18
N PRO A 60 8.85 18.61 -0.02
CA PRO A 60 7.74 18.48 0.92
C PRO A 60 6.46 19.09 0.29
N ARG A 61 5.86 18.36 -0.63
CA ARG A 61 4.76 18.84 -1.46
C ARG A 61 3.50 18.03 -1.29
N GLY A 62 3.56 17.00 -0.45
CA GLY A 62 2.52 16.01 -0.42
C GLY A 62 2.58 15.06 -1.62
N VAL A 63 2.00 13.88 -1.44
CA VAL A 63 1.79 12.91 -2.54
C VAL A 63 1.07 13.58 -3.71
N LEU A 64 0.24 14.58 -3.43
CA LEU A 64 -0.56 15.31 -4.42
C LEU A 64 0.05 16.66 -4.85
N GLY A 65 1.28 16.96 -4.44
CA GLY A 65 1.99 18.19 -4.80
C GLY A 65 1.62 19.40 -3.93
N LYS A 66 2.26 20.57 -4.19
CA LYS A 66 2.13 21.78 -3.38
C LYS A 66 0.70 22.30 -3.24
N LYS A 67 -0.13 22.12 -4.27
CA LYS A 67 -1.47 22.66 -4.32
C LYS A 67 -2.40 22.01 -3.31
N PHE A 68 -2.16 20.73 -2.99
CA PHE A 68 -3.02 19.92 -2.13
C PHE A 68 -2.22 19.40 -0.94
N ASN A 69 -1.89 20.26 0.01
CA ASN A 69 -1.23 19.81 1.23
C ASN A 69 -2.23 19.13 2.20
N PRO A 70 -1.79 18.20 3.05
CA PRO A 70 -2.68 17.40 3.89
C PRO A 70 -3.36 18.19 5.02
N ILE A 71 -2.85 19.38 5.36
CA ILE A 71 -3.41 20.22 6.42
C ILE A 71 -4.66 20.94 5.90
N ASP A 72 -4.55 21.55 4.72
CA ASP A 72 -5.65 22.32 4.13
C ASP A 72 -6.67 21.43 3.40
N TYR A 73 -6.23 20.23 2.95
CA TYR A 73 -7.05 19.31 2.16
C TYR A 73 -7.10 17.87 2.73
N PRO A 74 -7.45 17.69 4.03
CA PRO A 74 -7.44 16.38 4.67
C PRO A 74 -8.37 15.37 3.97
N ASP A 75 -9.50 15.83 3.45
CA ASP A 75 -10.51 14.95 2.83
C ASP A 75 -10.05 14.36 1.50
N ILE A 76 -9.24 15.11 0.73
CA ILE A 76 -8.62 14.56 -0.48
C ILE A 76 -7.68 13.42 -0.12
N TYR A 77 -6.85 13.59 0.92
CA TYR A 77 -5.94 12.54 1.39
C TYR A 77 -6.67 11.32 1.92
N LYS A 78 -7.76 11.51 2.66
CA LYS A 78 -8.61 10.39 3.12
C LYS A 78 -9.26 9.68 1.93
N ALA A 79 -9.77 10.43 0.94
CA ALA A 79 -10.41 9.86 -0.23
C ALA A 79 -9.48 8.95 -1.05
N ILE A 80 -8.17 9.24 -1.10
CA ILE A 80 -7.19 8.38 -1.78
C ILE A 80 -6.56 7.32 -0.88
N SER A 81 -6.83 7.33 0.42
CA SER A 81 -6.25 6.37 1.37
C SER A 81 -7.09 5.10 1.44
N PRO A 82 -6.52 3.93 1.13
CA PRO A 82 -7.23 2.65 1.18
C PRO A 82 -7.98 2.40 2.50
N ILE A 83 -7.38 2.76 3.63
CA ILE A 83 -7.94 2.50 4.96
C ILE A 83 -9.34 3.13 5.19
N TYR A 84 -9.63 4.26 4.57
CA TYR A 84 -10.94 4.94 4.70
C TYR A 84 -11.97 4.48 3.66
N ASN A 85 -11.55 3.64 2.72
CA ASN A 85 -12.37 3.22 1.58
C ASN A 85 -12.63 1.70 1.55
N ILE A 86 -12.46 1.02 2.68
CA ILE A 86 -12.75 -0.41 2.81
C ILE A 86 -14.27 -0.57 2.92
N PRO A 87 -14.91 -1.24 1.96
CA PRO A 87 -16.34 -1.56 2.05
C PRO A 87 -16.57 -2.61 3.14
N ASP A 88 -17.77 -2.66 3.71
CA ASP A 88 -18.18 -3.83 4.47
C ASP A 88 -18.26 -5.06 3.55
N SER A 89 -17.91 -6.25 4.05
CA SER A 89 -17.89 -7.46 3.21
C SER A 89 -19.28 -7.89 2.75
N SER A 90 -20.34 -7.46 3.45
CA SER A 90 -21.73 -7.66 3.04
C SER A 90 -22.13 -6.82 1.82
N GLU A 91 -21.47 -5.66 1.64
CA GLU A 91 -21.69 -4.79 0.48
C GLU A 91 -20.82 -5.21 -0.71
N ARG A 92 -19.53 -5.47 -0.43
CA ARG A 92 -18.56 -5.90 -1.44
C ARG A 92 -17.41 -6.66 -0.81
N LYS A 93 -17.30 -7.94 -1.09
CA LYS A 93 -16.13 -8.73 -0.70
C LYS A 93 -14.92 -8.33 -1.55
N LEU A 94 -13.84 -7.91 -0.88
CA LEU A 94 -12.55 -7.67 -1.52
C LEU A 94 -11.83 -9.00 -1.79
N PRO A 95 -10.91 -9.07 -2.76
CA PRO A 95 -10.04 -10.22 -2.89
C PRO A 95 -9.23 -10.43 -1.60
N PRO A 96 -8.90 -11.67 -1.22
CA PRO A 96 -7.98 -11.94 -0.11
C PRO A 96 -6.70 -11.15 -0.24
N GLN A 97 -6.20 -10.59 0.87
CA GLN A 97 -5.02 -9.73 0.89
C GLN A 97 -3.95 -10.29 1.80
N LEU A 98 -2.72 -10.38 1.31
CA LEU A 98 -1.54 -10.59 2.15
C LEU A 98 -0.87 -9.23 2.41
N LEU A 99 -0.87 -8.80 3.65
CA LEU A 99 -0.16 -7.60 4.09
C LEU A 99 1.22 -8.00 4.57
N THR A 100 2.26 -7.44 3.99
CA THR A 100 3.62 -7.72 4.42
C THR A 100 4.33 -6.46 4.90
N ALA A 101 5.06 -6.57 6.01
CA ALA A 101 5.74 -5.45 6.65
C ALA A 101 7.12 -5.85 7.16
N ALA A 102 8.06 -4.91 7.22
CA ALA A 102 9.37 -5.11 7.83
C ALA A 102 9.45 -4.38 9.19
N THR A 103 9.97 -5.06 10.23
CA THR A 103 9.93 -4.53 11.60
C THR A 103 10.83 -3.32 11.83
N ARG A 104 11.84 -3.10 10.98
CA ARG A 104 12.71 -1.92 11.00
C ARG A 104 12.39 -0.88 9.92
N ASP A 105 11.23 -1.04 9.26
CA ASP A 105 10.79 -0.08 8.25
C ASP A 105 10.48 1.28 8.90
N ARG A 106 11.23 2.31 8.47
CA ARG A 106 11.07 3.69 8.92
C ARG A 106 10.28 4.54 7.91
N ILE A 107 10.05 4.01 6.71
CA ILE A 107 9.31 4.70 5.65
C ILE A 107 7.83 4.39 5.81
N THR A 108 7.46 3.11 5.85
CA THR A 108 6.10 2.63 6.13
C THR A 108 6.10 1.77 7.39
N PRO A 109 6.09 2.37 8.58
CA PRO A 109 6.22 1.66 9.83
C PRO A 109 5.17 0.55 9.97
N VAL A 110 5.58 -0.62 10.48
CA VAL A 110 4.74 -1.80 10.65
C VAL A 110 3.39 -1.51 11.33
N ARG A 111 3.38 -0.54 12.26
CA ARG A 111 2.14 -0.11 12.96
C ARG A 111 1.06 0.38 11.98
N MET A 112 1.45 1.06 10.88
CA MET A 112 0.50 1.60 9.90
C MET A 112 -0.13 0.47 9.07
N ILE A 113 0.65 -0.54 8.74
CA ILE A 113 0.17 -1.71 8.02
C ILE A 113 -0.75 -2.54 8.92
N LYS A 114 -0.39 -2.70 10.22
CA LYS A 114 -1.26 -3.35 11.22
C LYS A 114 -2.59 -2.62 11.39
N GLN A 115 -2.60 -1.28 11.39
CA GLN A 115 -3.84 -0.48 11.46
C GLN A 115 -4.75 -0.75 10.25
N TYR A 116 -4.19 -0.91 9.06
CA TYR A 116 -4.97 -1.30 7.89
C TYR A 116 -5.56 -2.72 8.03
N GLY A 117 -4.78 -3.67 8.57
CA GLY A 117 -5.30 -5.00 8.88
C GLY A 117 -6.44 -4.98 9.91
N VAL A 118 -6.34 -4.13 10.94
CA VAL A 118 -7.46 -3.94 11.89
C VAL A 118 -8.70 -3.40 11.18
N ALA A 119 -8.54 -2.40 10.31
CA ALA A 119 -9.66 -1.84 9.54
C ALA A 119 -10.30 -2.87 8.58
N LEU A 120 -9.49 -3.74 7.94
CA LEU A 120 -10.01 -4.86 7.15
C LEU A 120 -10.82 -5.83 8.01
N LYS A 121 -10.34 -6.17 9.21
CA LYS A 121 -11.04 -7.05 10.15
C LYS A 121 -12.37 -6.47 10.62
N GLU A 122 -12.41 -5.17 10.93
CA GLU A 122 -13.63 -4.45 11.33
C GLU A 122 -14.70 -4.45 10.23
N LYS A 123 -14.27 -4.57 8.97
CA LYS A 123 -15.11 -4.67 7.78
C LYS A 123 -15.34 -6.11 7.30
N ASN A 124 -14.99 -7.10 8.12
CA ASN A 124 -15.09 -8.53 7.82
C ASN A 124 -14.43 -8.94 6.50
N GLN A 125 -13.38 -8.23 6.08
CA GLN A 125 -12.59 -8.55 4.89
C GLN A 125 -11.50 -9.56 5.20
N GLU A 126 -11.21 -10.43 4.24
CA GLU A 126 -10.21 -11.49 4.40
C GLU A 126 -8.80 -10.95 4.18
N PHE A 127 -7.89 -11.20 5.15
CA PHE A 127 -6.49 -10.86 4.99
C PHE A 127 -5.59 -11.77 5.84
N GLU A 128 -4.34 -11.86 5.43
CA GLU A 128 -3.23 -12.44 6.18
C GLU A 128 -2.19 -11.35 6.45
N PHE A 129 -1.42 -11.50 7.51
CA PHE A 129 -0.37 -10.57 7.86
C PHE A 129 0.94 -11.30 8.08
N TRP A 130 2.00 -10.86 7.41
CA TRP A 130 3.33 -11.40 7.57
C TRP A 130 4.33 -10.29 7.93
N GLU A 131 5.12 -10.55 8.98
CA GLU A 131 6.09 -9.62 9.53
C GLU A 131 7.51 -10.10 9.25
N HIS A 132 8.25 -9.34 8.45
CA HIS A 132 9.66 -9.65 8.15
C HIS A 132 10.56 -9.07 9.24
N LEU A 133 11.00 -9.96 10.14
CA LEU A 133 11.75 -9.57 11.33
C LEU A 133 13.12 -9.00 10.98
N ASN A 134 13.47 -7.88 11.65
CA ASN A 134 14.76 -7.23 11.52
C ASN A 134 15.13 -6.76 10.10
N ARG A 135 14.14 -6.48 9.26
CA ARG A 135 14.34 -5.96 7.91
C ARG A 135 13.86 -4.53 7.78
N ASN A 136 14.46 -3.83 6.82
CA ASN A 136 14.13 -2.45 6.48
C ASN A 136 13.09 -2.40 5.34
N HIS A 137 12.69 -1.18 4.96
CA HIS A 137 11.85 -0.94 3.78
C HIS A 137 12.46 -1.54 2.51
N ALA A 138 11.62 -1.89 1.53
CA ALA A 138 12.03 -2.35 0.20
C ALA A 138 12.88 -3.64 0.19
N TYR A 139 12.57 -4.61 1.05
CA TYR A 139 13.28 -5.88 1.13
C TYR A 139 13.13 -6.79 -0.09
N LEU A 140 12.28 -6.43 -1.05
CA LEU A 140 12.14 -7.10 -2.36
C LEU A 140 13.06 -6.51 -3.42
N ASP A 141 13.75 -5.40 -3.14
CA ASP A 141 14.63 -4.79 -4.11
C ASP A 141 15.83 -5.69 -4.41
N SER A 142 16.22 -5.75 -5.68
CA SER A 142 17.42 -6.46 -6.12
C SER A 142 18.66 -5.62 -5.82
N GLY A 143 19.63 -6.25 -5.17
CA GLY A 143 20.92 -5.66 -4.85
C GLY A 143 21.00 -5.08 -3.44
N ARG A 144 22.23 -4.78 -3.04
CA ARG A 144 22.53 -4.13 -1.76
C ARG A 144 22.30 -2.64 -1.91
N THR A 145 21.29 -2.12 -1.25
CA THR A 145 21.18 -0.67 -1.09
C THR A 145 21.99 -0.27 0.14
N LEU A 146 22.97 0.61 -0.04
CA LEU A 146 23.83 1.13 1.05
C LEU A 146 23.00 1.76 2.19
N ILE A 147 21.81 2.27 1.87
CA ILE A 147 20.94 2.99 2.81
C ILE A 147 19.97 2.02 3.52
N ALA A 148 19.45 1.01 2.83
CA ALA A 148 18.45 0.09 3.39
C ALA A 148 19.06 -1.17 4.03
N GLY A 149 20.31 -1.53 3.68
CA GLY A 149 20.97 -2.72 4.21
C GLY A 149 20.27 -4.03 3.85
N ASN A 150 19.39 -4.02 2.84
CA ASN A 150 18.68 -5.20 2.36
C ASN A 150 19.54 -6.00 1.38
N ASP A 151 19.31 -7.30 1.34
CA ASP A 151 19.93 -8.25 0.42
C ASP A 151 18.83 -9.13 -0.15
N PHE A 152 18.67 -9.15 -1.47
CA PHE A 152 17.56 -9.86 -2.10
C PHE A 152 17.54 -11.36 -1.80
N ILE A 153 18.72 -12.01 -1.78
CA ILE A 153 18.81 -13.46 -1.52
C ILE A 153 18.39 -13.75 -0.07
N ARG A 154 18.89 -12.94 0.87
CA ARG A 154 18.61 -13.11 2.29
C ARG A 154 17.19 -12.65 2.67
N ASP A 155 16.68 -11.57 2.07
CA ASP A 155 15.50 -10.88 2.52
C ASP A 155 14.33 -11.00 1.53
N GLY A 156 14.58 -10.89 0.23
CA GLY A 156 13.57 -10.97 -0.82
C GLY A 156 13.07 -12.38 -1.07
N ILE A 157 13.98 -13.37 -1.16
CA ILE A 157 13.58 -14.77 -1.43
C ILE A 157 12.64 -15.34 -0.37
N PRO A 158 12.87 -15.18 0.94
CA PRO A 158 11.89 -15.61 1.95
C PRO A 158 10.53 -14.92 1.81
N ALA A 159 10.51 -13.62 1.49
CA ALA A 159 9.27 -12.90 1.26
C ALA A 159 8.51 -13.44 0.04
N LEU A 160 9.21 -13.70 -1.07
CA LEU A 160 8.60 -14.29 -2.27
C LEU A 160 7.98 -15.66 -1.99
N LYS A 161 8.63 -16.50 -1.17
CA LYS A 161 8.07 -17.81 -0.78
C LYS A 161 6.74 -17.64 -0.03
N VAL A 162 6.66 -16.68 0.89
CA VAL A 162 5.40 -16.41 1.61
C VAL A 162 4.31 -15.93 0.64
N MET A 163 4.67 -15.07 -0.31
CA MET A 163 3.74 -14.58 -1.33
C MET A 163 3.26 -15.71 -2.26
N MET A 164 4.16 -16.58 -2.70
CA MET A 164 3.80 -17.75 -3.51
C MET A 164 2.84 -18.66 -2.76
N ASN A 165 3.13 -19.02 -1.51
CA ASN A 165 2.24 -19.84 -0.68
C ASN A 165 0.86 -19.20 -0.52
N PHE A 166 0.79 -17.88 -0.38
CA PHE A 166 -0.46 -17.16 -0.32
C PHE A 166 -1.23 -17.26 -1.65
N PHE A 167 -0.57 -17.07 -2.78
CA PHE A 167 -1.21 -17.23 -4.08
C PHE A 167 -1.64 -18.68 -4.34
N ASP A 168 -0.83 -19.66 -4.02
CA ASP A 168 -1.19 -21.09 -4.18
C ASP A 168 -2.45 -21.46 -3.36
N LYS A 169 -2.67 -20.78 -2.24
CA LYS A 169 -3.86 -20.98 -1.40
C LYS A 169 -5.13 -20.35 -2.00
N HIS A 170 -5.00 -19.26 -2.78
CA HIS A 170 -6.13 -18.42 -3.20
C HIS A 170 -6.38 -18.41 -4.73
N LEU A 171 -5.52 -19.03 -5.53
CA LEU A 171 -5.66 -19.17 -6.98
C LEU A 171 -6.06 -20.56 -7.39
#